data_50332c0203c51c555eb609be2ad56d1a
#
_entry.id   50332c0203c51c555eb609be2ad56d1a
#
_cell.length_a   1.000
_cell.length_b   1.000
_cell.length_c   1.000
_cell.angle_alpha   90.00
_cell.angle_beta   90.00
_cell.angle_gamma   90.00
#
_symmetry.space_group_name_H-M   'P 1'
#
loop_
_entity.id
_entity.type
_entity.pdbx_description
1 polymer ?
#
loop_
_entity_poly.entity_id
_entity_poly.type
_entity_poly.pdbx_seq_one_letter_code
_entity_poly.pdbx_strand_id
1 'polypeptide(L)'
;MYLIGVFKLQKYEIFINPKTLNQLNKDIWMNEHVPAVLKIGNNQYTIGLAYRGNVIRKNKKKSYNIIFQKPFTVNGAHEIHLNAEYNDISLSRNKLSFDFFDSIGVISPHSQHVLLYINGFCKGIYLEIESFDQFLLQKRKLPKGPIVYATNYYANFSLLSPKKKLKTDLLEGYTLKYGDEDDLSHVEDLIIKTNTLKNEEFEEEITKVLNVDQYLTWLAGVVCTQNFDGFIHNYALYRNSETNTFEITPWDYDGTWGRDLHGKRLDHDFVPITGYNTLTGRLLYVPDFKKKYCEILSCILDNHFTVETQIGIIENLFDTLKPYLQLDPYINRKENTLDSEKDVIVRFIEKRNNYLKQQLIKLQDDKVYG
;
A
#
# COMPACT_ATOMS: atom_id res chain seq x y z
N MET A 1 -34.36 -5.12 -9.33
CA MET A 1 -34.22 -5.66 -7.95
C MET A 1 -33.03 -6.58 -7.95
N TYR A 2 -31.82 -6.00 -7.79
CA TYR A 2 -30.58 -6.77 -7.70
C TYR A 2 -30.53 -7.39 -6.30
N LEU A 3 -30.49 -8.71 -6.22
CA LEU A 3 -30.18 -9.45 -5.01
C LEU A 3 -28.77 -9.05 -4.58
N ILE A 4 -28.67 -8.15 -3.58
CA ILE A 4 -27.43 -7.87 -2.87
C ILE A 4 -27.13 -9.13 -2.05
N GLY A 5 -26.37 -10.03 -2.60
CA GLY A 5 -25.83 -11.16 -1.85
C GLY A 5 -24.94 -10.59 -0.74
N VAL A 6 -25.30 -10.82 0.52
CA VAL A 6 -24.43 -10.53 1.66
C VAL A 6 -23.14 -11.34 1.44
N PHE A 7 -22.06 -10.70 1.04
CA PHE A 7 -20.76 -11.35 0.87
C PHE A 7 -20.29 -11.81 2.23
N LYS A 8 -20.25 -13.11 2.44
CA LYS A 8 -19.78 -13.70 3.68
C LYS A 8 -18.25 -13.67 3.69
N LEU A 9 -17.65 -13.13 4.77
CA LEU A 9 -16.19 -13.20 4.94
C LEU A 9 -15.71 -14.64 4.89
N GLN A 10 -14.66 -14.89 4.11
CA GLN A 10 -14.05 -16.20 4.03
C GLN A 10 -13.39 -16.52 5.38
N LYS A 11 -13.64 -17.74 5.88
CA LYS A 11 -13.05 -18.22 7.13
C LYS A 11 -11.68 -18.84 6.84
N TYR A 12 -10.67 -18.34 7.56
CA TYR A 12 -9.30 -18.87 7.59
C TYR A 12 -9.04 -19.51 8.95
N GLU A 13 -8.64 -20.79 8.94
CA GLU A 13 -8.37 -21.54 10.16
C GLU A 13 -6.92 -22.01 10.15
N ILE A 14 -6.07 -21.43 11.01
CA ILE A 14 -4.69 -21.83 11.19
C ILE A 14 -4.60 -22.83 12.34
N PHE A 15 -3.98 -23.96 12.06
CA PHE A 15 -3.64 -24.98 13.05
C PHE A 15 -2.12 -25.00 13.22
N ILE A 16 -1.67 -24.71 14.43
CA ILE A 16 -0.25 -24.62 14.78
C ILE A 16 -0.01 -25.36 16.10
N ASN A 17 1.10 -26.08 16.18
CA ASN A 17 1.49 -26.77 17.40
C ASN A 17 1.63 -25.74 18.56
N PRO A 18 1.06 -26.01 19.77
CA PRO A 18 1.14 -25.08 20.90
C PRO A 18 2.56 -24.69 21.32
N LYS A 19 3.52 -25.62 21.22
CA LYS A 19 4.95 -25.33 21.52
C LYS A 19 5.53 -24.34 20.52
N THR A 20 5.21 -24.51 19.23
CA THR A 20 5.64 -23.63 18.14
C THR A 20 5.00 -22.24 18.27
N LEU A 21 3.70 -22.19 18.61
CA LEU A 21 3.02 -20.92 18.87
C LEU A 21 3.64 -20.18 20.04
N ASN A 22 4.02 -20.90 21.09
CA ASN A 22 4.73 -20.32 22.24
C ASN A 22 6.12 -19.76 21.85
N GLN A 23 6.82 -20.38 20.89
CA GLN A 23 8.08 -19.82 20.37
C GLN A 23 7.86 -18.49 19.67
N LEU A 24 6.87 -18.41 18.75
CA LEU A 24 6.48 -17.15 18.12
C LEU A 24 6.12 -16.06 19.14
N ASN A 25 5.41 -16.42 20.21
CA ASN A 25 4.99 -15.46 21.22
C ASN A 25 6.16 -14.98 22.10
N LYS A 26 7.19 -15.82 22.30
CA LYS A 26 8.38 -15.46 23.10
C LYS A 26 9.30 -14.49 22.37
N ASP A 27 9.47 -14.69 21.06
CA ASP A 27 10.26 -13.79 20.22
C ASP A 27 9.39 -13.23 19.08
N ILE A 28 8.74 -12.11 19.36
CA ILE A 28 7.89 -11.42 18.38
C ILE A 28 8.68 -10.82 17.21
N TRP A 29 10.01 -10.77 17.30
CA TRP A 29 10.90 -10.23 16.27
C TRP A 29 11.47 -11.31 15.34
N MET A 30 11.22 -12.57 15.66
CA MET A 30 11.64 -13.68 14.81
C MET A 30 11.02 -13.54 13.41
N ASN A 31 11.87 -13.58 12.38
CA ASN A 31 11.45 -13.50 10.97
C ASN A 31 11.33 -14.89 10.33
N GLU A 32 11.85 -15.93 10.99
CA GLU A 32 11.75 -17.29 10.52
C GLU A 32 10.31 -17.80 10.58
N HIS A 33 9.92 -18.46 9.49
CA HIS A 33 8.60 -19.06 9.40
C HIS A 33 8.55 -20.38 10.15
N VAL A 34 7.53 -20.54 10.98
CA VAL A 34 7.25 -21.78 11.69
C VAL A 34 6.18 -22.61 10.96
N PRO A 35 6.24 -23.94 11.02
CA PRO A 35 5.28 -24.80 10.32
C PRO A 35 3.88 -24.70 10.93
N ALA A 36 2.88 -24.58 10.05
CA ALA A 36 1.47 -24.59 10.41
C ALA A 36 0.63 -25.16 9.25
N VAL A 37 -0.66 -25.31 9.46
CA VAL A 37 -1.64 -25.70 8.44
C VAL A 37 -2.70 -24.62 8.37
N LEU A 38 -2.98 -24.13 7.17
CA LEU A 38 -4.09 -23.22 6.88
C LEU A 38 -5.22 -23.99 6.21
N LYS A 39 -6.42 -23.89 6.75
CA LYS A 39 -7.63 -24.41 6.13
C LYS A 39 -8.50 -23.26 5.62
N ILE A 40 -8.90 -23.36 4.36
CA ILE A 40 -9.81 -22.42 3.67
C ILE A 40 -10.95 -23.23 3.04
N GLY A 41 -12.13 -23.14 3.57
CA GLY A 41 -13.24 -24.01 3.15
C GLY A 41 -12.90 -25.50 3.37
N ASN A 42 -12.91 -26.27 2.29
CA ASN A 42 -12.54 -27.70 2.32
C ASN A 42 -11.05 -27.99 2.04
N ASN A 43 -10.30 -26.97 1.64
CA ASN A 43 -8.90 -27.14 1.28
C ASN A 43 -7.99 -26.92 2.49
N GLN A 44 -6.91 -27.70 2.54
CA GLN A 44 -5.86 -27.55 3.55
C GLN A 44 -4.51 -27.34 2.86
N TYR A 45 -3.71 -26.43 3.42
CA TYR A 45 -2.41 -26.03 2.89
C TYR A 45 -1.37 -26.10 4.00
N THR A 46 -0.25 -26.76 3.75
CA THR A 46 0.93 -26.63 4.60
C THR A 46 1.55 -25.27 4.35
N ILE A 47 1.79 -24.52 5.42
CA ILE A 47 2.28 -23.15 5.37
C ILE A 47 3.45 -22.94 6.32
N GLY A 48 4.27 -21.94 5.99
CA GLY A 48 5.13 -21.26 6.93
C GLY A 48 4.40 -20.02 7.48
N LEU A 49 4.43 -19.84 8.79
CA LEU A 49 3.79 -18.73 9.48
C LEU A 49 4.81 -17.89 10.25
N ALA A 50 4.81 -16.59 10.08
CA ALA A 50 5.63 -15.66 10.87
C ALA A 50 4.82 -14.41 11.25
N TYR A 51 5.25 -13.71 12.30
CA TYR A 51 4.75 -12.35 12.54
C TYR A 51 5.34 -11.38 11.52
N ARG A 52 4.52 -10.39 11.12
CA ARG A 52 4.96 -9.33 10.21
C ARG A 52 4.79 -7.94 10.79
N GLY A 53 5.39 -6.97 10.09
CA GLY A 53 5.42 -5.56 10.48
C GLY A 53 6.63 -5.24 11.36
N ASN A 54 6.73 -3.99 11.75
CA ASN A 54 7.77 -3.49 12.65
C ASN A 54 7.13 -3.17 14.03
N VAL A 55 6.90 -1.91 14.35
CA VAL A 55 6.36 -1.48 15.65
C VAL A 55 5.03 -2.18 15.99
N ILE A 56 4.20 -2.47 14.99
CA ILE A 56 2.91 -3.16 15.14
C ILE A 56 3.02 -4.58 15.72
N ARG A 57 4.19 -5.23 15.67
CA ARG A 57 4.41 -6.52 16.34
C ARG A 57 4.21 -6.44 17.86
N LYS A 58 4.26 -5.25 18.45
CA LYS A 58 3.97 -5.01 19.89
C LYS A 58 2.46 -4.99 20.18
N ASN A 59 1.61 -4.80 19.19
CA ASN A 59 0.17 -4.76 19.36
C ASN A 59 -0.36 -6.11 19.87
N LYS A 60 -1.49 -6.09 20.58
CA LYS A 60 -2.15 -7.32 21.07
C LYS A 60 -2.64 -8.21 19.91
N LYS A 61 -3.20 -7.61 18.87
CA LYS A 61 -3.60 -8.29 17.65
C LYS A 61 -2.43 -8.28 16.67
N LYS A 62 -1.91 -9.46 16.36
CA LYS A 62 -0.71 -9.63 15.51
C LYS A 62 -1.07 -9.71 14.04
N SER A 63 -0.24 -9.16 13.18
CA SER A 63 -0.26 -9.41 11.74
C SER A 63 0.63 -10.59 11.39
N TYR A 64 0.30 -11.33 10.33
CA TYR A 64 0.99 -12.55 9.93
C TYR A 64 1.47 -12.47 8.49
N ASN A 65 2.63 -13.07 8.24
CA ASN A 65 3.10 -13.45 6.92
C ASN A 65 2.89 -14.95 6.75
N ILE A 66 2.33 -15.36 5.63
CA ILE A 66 2.03 -16.75 5.29
C ILE A 66 2.69 -17.08 3.96
N ILE A 67 3.55 -18.11 3.96
CA ILE A 67 4.14 -18.67 2.74
C ILE A 67 3.57 -20.08 2.54
N PHE A 68 3.02 -20.33 1.35
CA PHE A 68 2.50 -21.65 1.00
C PHE A 68 3.64 -22.58 0.59
N GLN A 69 3.61 -23.84 1.05
CA GLN A 69 4.56 -24.84 0.61
C GLN A 69 4.30 -25.20 -0.87
N LYS A 70 5.36 -25.14 -1.69
CA LYS A 70 5.26 -25.50 -3.11
C LYS A 70 4.71 -26.93 -3.29
N PRO A 71 3.89 -27.20 -4.33
CA PRO A 71 3.51 -26.29 -5.43
C PRO A 71 2.26 -25.46 -5.16
N PHE A 72 1.75 -25.40 -3.95
CA PHE A 72 0.45 -24.80 -3.62
C PHE A 72 0.48 -23.27 -3.66
N THR A 73 -0.60 -22.72 -4.19
CA THR A 73 -0.93 -21.28 -4.17
C THR A 73 -2.39 -21.12 -3.79
N VAL A 74 -2.74 -19.96 -3.24
CA VAL A 74 -4.13 -19.56 -3.02
C VAL A 74 -4.41 -18.34 -3.88
N ASN A 75 -5.41 -18.41 -4.76
CA ASN A 75 -5.72 -17.36 -5.74
C ASN A 75 -4.52 -16.96 -6.62
N GLY A 76 -3.58 -17.89 -6.87
CA GLY A 76 -2.34 -17.65 -7.60
C GLY A 76 -1.21 -17.01 -6.79
N ALA A 77 -1.43 -16.67 -5.51
CA ALA A 77 -0.41 -16.14 -4.63
C ALA A 77 0.33 -17.29 -3.90
N HIS A 78 1.66 -17.20 -3.85
CA HIS A 78 2.51 -18.09 -3.06
C HIS A 78 2.75 -17.57 -1.64
N GLU A 79 2.62 -16.27 -1.47
CA GLU A 79 2.75 -15.55 -0.20
C GLU A 79 1.60 -14.58 -0.03
N ILE A 80 1.01 -14.57 1.15
CA ILE A 80 -0.03 -13.61 1.54
C ILE A 80 0.28 -13.02 2.91
N HIS A 81 -0.25 -11.83 3.13
CA HIS A 81 -0.15 -11.14 4.41
C HIS A 81 -1.53 -11.01 5.05
N LEU A 82 -1.65 -11.35 6.32
CA LEU A 82 -2.84 -11.09 7.11
C LEU A 82 -2.59 -9.89 8.01
N ASN A 83 -3.04 -8.73 7.57
CA ASN A 83 -2.93 -7.50 8.34
C ASN A 83 -4.02 -7.42 9.39
N ALA A 84 -3.62 -7.13 10.63
CA ALA A 84 -4.52 -7.02 11.77
C ALA A 84 -5.42 -5.78 11.73
N GLU A 85 -5.04 -4.77 10.95
CA GLU A 85 -5.69 -3.45 10.88
C GLU A 85 -6.01 -2.89 12.28
N TYR A 86 -5.05 -3.06 13.22
CA TYR A 86 -5.31 -2.84 14.65
C TYR A 86 -5.60 -1.38 14.98
N ASN A 87 -4.89 -0.46 14.31
CA ASN A 87 -5.02 0.98 14.53
C ASN A 87 -6.09 1.61 13.63
N ASP A 88 -6.51 0.93 12.55
CA ASP A 88 -7.60 1.41 11.72
C ASP A 88 -8.95 1.03 12.32
N ILE A 89 -9.66 2.02 12.83
CA ILE A 89 -10.98 1.85 13.44
C ILE A 89 -11.97 1.26 12.44
N SER A 90 -11.84 1.60 11.16
CA SER A 90 -12.72 1.12 10.09
C SER A 90 -12.36 -0.25 9.53
N LEU A 91 -11.13 -0.74 9.75
CA LEU A 91 -10.56 -1.93 9.10
C LEU A 91 -10.45 -1.84 7.58
N SER A 92 -10.64 -0.67 6.97
CA SER A 92 -10.93 -0.55 5.54
C SER A 92 -9.93 0.30 4.75
N ARG A 93 -9.08 1.11 5.42
CA ARG A 93 -8.26 2.13 4.75
C ARG A 93 -7.25 1.55 3.78
N ASN A 94 -6.56 0.48 4.16
CA ASN A 94 -5.69 -0.26 3.25
C ASN A 94 -6.47 -0.80 2.04
N LYS A 95 -7.61 -1.45 2.28
CA LYS A 95 -8.46 -2.02 1.22
C LYS A 95 -8.95 -0.94 0.25
N LEU A 96 -9.52 0.15 0.79
CA LEU A 96 -10.00 1.28 -0.03
C LEU A 96 -8.86 1.90 -0.86
N SER A 97 -7.67 2.00 -0.28
CA SER A 97 -6.51 2.55 -0.99
C SER A 97 -6.06 1.64 -2.13
N PHE A 98 -5.92 0.33 -1.91
CA PHE A 98 -5.51 -0.60 -2.95
C PHE A 98 -6.52 -0.66 -4.09
N ASP A 99 -7.83 -0.70 -3.78
CA ASP A 99 -8.89 -0.67 -4.79
C ASP A 99 -8.90 0.65 -5.55
N PHE A 100 -8.66 1.77 -4.88
CA PHE A 100 -8.56 3.09 -5.51
C PHE A 100 -7.38 3.15 -6.48
N PHE A 101 -6.18 2.69 -6.08
CA PHE A 101 -5.01 2.66 -6.96
C PHE A 101 -5.25 1.76 -8.19
N ASP A 102 -5.86 0.60 -8.00
CA ASP A 102 -6.23 -0.28 -9.12
C ASP A 102 -7.21 0.41 -10.08
N SER A 103 -8.20 1.14 -9.55
CA SER A 103 -9.20 1.87 -10.34
C SER A 103 -8.63 3.01 -11.18
N ILE A 104 -7.49 3.58 -10.79
CA ILE A 104 -6.78 4.64 -11.54
C ILE A 104 -5.64 4.08 -12.41
N GLY A 105 -5.52 2.74 -12.54
CA GLY A 105 -4.55 2.09 -13.41
C GLY A 105 -3.16 1.90 -12.82
N VAL A 106 -2.97 2.08 -11.52
CA VAL A 106 -1.72 1.77 -10.83
C VAL A 106 -1.74 0.31 -10.37
N ILE A 107 -0.69 -0.45 -10.66
CA ILE A 107 -0.54 -1.82 -10.17
C ILE A 107 -0.62 -1.80 -8.65
N SER A 108 -1.58 -2.53 -8.08
CA SER A 108 -1.84 -2.56 -6.65
C SER A 108 -2.09 -4.00 -6.17
N PRO A 109 -1.68 -4.40 -4.96
CA PRO A 109 -1.97 -5.72 -4.42
C PRO A 109 -3.47 -5.99 -4.34
N HIS A 110 -3.91 -7.19 -4.73
CA HIS A 110 -5.26 -7.61 -4.41
C HIS A 110 -5.41 -7.78 -2.90
N SER A 111 -6.54 -7.38 -2.35
CA SER A 111 -6.83 -7.53 -0.92
C SER A 111 -8.30 -7.90 -0.66
N GLN A 112 -8.54 -8.66 0.39
CA GLN A 112 -9.87 -9.05 0.84
C GLN A 112 -9.93 -9.24 2.35
N HIS A 113 -11.08 -8.97 2.96
CA HIS A 113 -11.27 -9.26 4.37
C HIS A 113 -11.57 -10.73 4.61
N VAL A 114 -10.96 -11.28 5.66
CA VAL A 114 -11.15 -12.66 6.09
C VAL A 114 -11.41 -12.73 7.60
N LEU A 115 -12.07 -13.78 8.05
CA LEU A 115 -12.27 -14.06 9.48
C LEU A 115 -11.25 -15.11 9.91
N LEU A 116 -10.29 -14.72 10.76
CA LEU A 116 -9.17 -15.58 11.17
C LEU A 116 -9.47 -16.33 12.47
N TYR A 117 -9.18 -17.62 12.45
CA TYR A 117 -9.14 -18.49 13.63
C TYR A 117 -7.74 -19.11 13.77
N ILE A 118 -7.24 -19.23 14.98
CA ILE A 118 -6.01 -19.95 15.30
C ILE A 118 -6.31 -20.97 16.38
N ASN A 119 -6.08 -22.26 16.09
CA ASN A 119 -6.39 -23.39 16.96
C ASN A 119 -7.83 -23.34 17.52
N GLY A 120 -8.80 -22.97 16.68
CA GLY A 120 -10.21 -22.86 17.02
C GLY A 120 -10.63 -21.56 17.68
N PHE A 121 -9.70 -20.69 18.08
CA PHE A 121 -9.99 -19.39 18.70
C PHE A 121 -10.09 -18.29 17.65
N CYS A 122 -11.23 -17.57 17.63
CA CYS A 122 -11.42 -16.42 16.75
C CYS A 122 -10.39 -15.32 17.07
N LYS A 123 -9.75 -14.80 16.03
CA LYS A 123 -8.81 -13.67 16.09
C LYS A 123 -9.38 -12.40 15.47
N GLY A 124 -10.64 -12.44 15.00
CA GLY A 124 -11.35 -11.31 14.41
C GLY A 124 -11.10 -11.17 12.90
N ILE A 125 -11.42 -9.99 12.39
CA ILE A 125 -11.33 -9.64 10.98
C ILE A 125 -9.88 -9.27 10.66
N TYR A 126 -9.35 -9.82 9.56
CA TYR A 126 -8.03 -9.49 9.02
C TYR A 126 -8.19 -9.04 7.57
N LEU A 127 -7.31 -8.16 7.12
CA LEU A 127 -7.14 -7.90 5.70
C LEU A 127 -6.08 -8.85 5.16
N GLU A 128 -6.48 -9.77 4.27
CA GLU A 128 -5.54 -10.50 3.44
C GLU A 128 -5.04 -9.58 2.34
N ILE A 129 -3.72 -9.49 2.17
CA ILE A 129 -3.06 -8.73 1.12
C ILE A 129 -2.15 -9.69 0.36
N GLU A 130 -2.30 -9.70 -0.96
CA GLU A 130 -1.40 -10.42 -1.87
C GLU A 130 0.02 -9.84 -1.76
N SER A 131 1.04 -10.70 -1.70
CA SER A 131 2.42 -10.23 -1.77
C SER A 131 2.70 -9.66 -3.15
N PHE A 132 3.35 -8.51 -3.21
CA PHE A 132 3.84 -7.96 -4.47
C PHE A 132 5.15 -8.66 -4.81
N ASP A 133 5.05 -9.75 -5.56
CA ASP A 133 6.14 -10.64 -5.92
C ASP A 133 6.01 -11.15 -7.36
N GLN A 134 6.89 -12.08 -7.76
CA GLN A 134 6.86 -12.69 -9.10
C GLN A 134 5.53 -13.37 -9.46
N PHE A 135 4.79 -13.89 -8.47
CA PHE A 135 3.51 -14.56 -8.71
C PHE A 135 2.41 -13.57 -9.05
N LEU A 136 2.42 -12.38 -8.44
CA LEU A 136 1.55 -11.28 -8.82
C LEU A 136 1.82 -10.86 -10.26
N LEU A 137 3.10 -10.71 -10.66
CA LEU A 137 3.45 -10.38 -12.04
C LEU A 137 2.91 -11.42 -13.03
N GLN A 138 3.12 -12.72 -12.73
CA GLN A 138 2.61 -13.82 -13.56
C GLN A 138 1.09 -13.81 -13.69
N LYS A 139 0.37 -13.66 -12.57
CA LYS A 139 -1.09 -13.62 -12.52
C LYS A 139 -1.66 -12.47 -13.34
N ARG A 140 -1.00 -11.31 -13.34
CA ARG A 140 -1.40 -10.13 -14.10
C ARG A 140 -0.82 -10.08 -15.50
N LYS A 141 -0.08 -11.10 -15.92
CA LYS A 141 0.59 -11.19 -17.23
C LYS A 141 1.53 -10.00 -17.48
N LEU A 142 2.17 -9.52 -16.42
CA LEU A 142 3.19 -8.50 -16.49
C LEU A 142 4.54 -9.12 -16.83
N PRO A 143 5.43 -8.40 -17.54
CA PRO A 143 6.79 -8.85 -17.79
C PRO A 143 7.51 -9.19 -16.48
N LYS A 144 8.43 -10.16 -16.53
CA LYS A 144 9.28 -10.45 -15.38
C LYS A 144 10.17 -9.24 -15.09
N GLY A 145 10.62 -9.11 -13.87
CA GLY A 145 11.55 -8.05 -13.49
C GLY A 145 11.73 -7.96 -11.99
N PRO A 146 12.83 -7.37 -11.53
CA PRO A 146 13.12 -7.23 -10.12
C PRO A 146 12.08 -6.37 -9.40
N ILE A 147 11.83 -6.74 -8.14
CA ILE A 147 10.92 -6.05 -7.24
C ILE A 147 11.68 -5.69 -5.97
N VAL A 148 11.65 -4.41 -5.62
CA VAL A 148 12.36 -3.85 -4.46
C VAL A 148 11.37 -3.08 -3.59
N TYR A 149 11.26 -3.46 -2.31
CA TYR A 149 10.43 -2.75 -1.34
C TYR A 149 11.18 -1.60 -0.69
N ALA A 150 10.51 -0.46 -0.56
CA ALA A 150 10.91 0.64 0.30
C ALA A 150 10.35 0.42 1.71
N THR A 151 11.20 0.08 2.67
CA THR A 151 10.81 -0.46 3.97
C THR A 151 10.96 0.49 5.15
N ASN A 152 11.67 1.61 4.97
CA ASN A 152 11.85 2.62 6.00
C ASN A 152 12.23 3.99 5.42
N TYR A 153 12.34 5.00 6.28
CA TYR A 153 12.58 6.41 5.92
C TYR A 153 13.86 6.71 5.15
N TYR A 154 14.78 5.76 4.98
CA TYR A 154 15.95 5.94 4.14
C TYR A 154 15.65 5.75 2.65
N ALA A 155 14.55 5.10 2.28
CA ALA A 155 14.13 4.89 0.89
C ALA A 155 13.47 6.14 0.27
N ASN A 156 14.06 7.31 0.40
CA ASN A 156 13.47 8.62 0.11
C ASN A 156 13.92 9.25 -1.23
N PHE A 157 14.48 8.48 -2.16
CA PHE A 157 15.04 8.93 -3.44
C PHE A 157 16.09 10.04 -3.32
N SER A 158 16.70 10.25 -2.15
CA SER A 158 17.65 11.31 -1.88
C SER A 158 19.04 10.75 -1.56
N LEU A 159 20.08 11.50 -1.89
CA LEU A 159 21.44 11.25 -1.38
C LEU A 159 21.55 11.53 0.12
N LEU A 160 20.57 12.24 0.69
CA LEU A 160 20.55 12.57 2.10
C LEU A 160 19.67 11.62 2.91
N SER A 161 20.18 11.19 4.05
CA SER A 161 19.44 10.46 5.07
C SER A 161 18.34 11.33 5.71
N PRO A 162 17.38 10.78 6.46
CA PRO A 162 16.40 11.55 7.22
C PRO A 162 17.02 12.57 8.19
N LYS A 163 18.28 12.33 8.60
CA LYS A 163 19.07 13.26 9.45
C LYS A 163 19.84 14.33 8.64
N LYS A 164 19.55 14.49 7.34
CA LYS A 164 20.18 15.45 6.43
C LYS A 164 21.72 15.27 6.30
N LYS A 165 22.23 14.06 6.47
CA LYS A 165 23.62 13.69 6.20
C LYS A 165 23.70 12.88 4.93
N LEU A 166 24.81 12.95 4.19
CA LEU A 166 25.04 12.09 3.06
C LEU A 166 24.91 10.62 3.50
N LYS A 167 24.22 9.84 2.69
CA LYS A 167 24.12 8.40 2.89
C LYS A 167 25.44 7.75 2.53
N THR A 168 25.86 6.78 3.31
CA THR A 168 26.99 5.90 3.01
C THR A 168 26.58 4.72 2.14
N ASP A 169 25.30 4.38 2.15
CA ASP A 169 24.68 3.35 1.34
C ASP A 169 23.35 3.90 0.79
N LEU A 170 23.24 4.01 -0.53
CA LEU A 170 22.04 4.52 -1.20
C LEU A 170 20.87 3.53 -1.13
N LEU A 171 21.18 2.25 -0.94
CA LEU A 171 20.20 1.18 -0.85
C LEU A 171 19.66 1.00 0.58
N GLU A 172 20.18 1.75 1.56
CA GLU A 172 19.61 1.72 2.91
C GLU A 172 18.12 2.07 2.87
N GLY A 173 17.28 1.16 3.40
CA GLY A 173 15.82 1.27 3.39
C GLY A 173 15.15 0.54 2.23
N TYR A 174 15.90 0.02 1.28
CA TYR A 174 15.40 -0.83 0.19
C TYR A 174 15.69 -2.31 0.48
N THR A 175 14.76 -3.17 0.14
CA THR A 175 14.89 -4.63 0.33
C THR A 175 14.47 -5.34 -0.95
N LEU A 176 15.38 -6.14 -1.51
CA LEU A 176 15.09 -6.97 -2.68
C LEU A 176 14.04 -8.02 -2.32
N LYS A 177 12.93 -8.05 -3.06
CA LYS A 177 11.87 -9.03 -2.91
C LYS A 177 11.95 -10.14 -3.96
N TYR A 178 12.30 -9.76 -5.18
CA TYR A 178 12.46 -10.67 -6.31
C TYR A 178 13.50 -10.10 -7.28
N GLY A 179 14.32 -10.98 -7.84
CA GLY A 179 15.45 -10.63 -8.69
C GLY A 179 16.78 -11.06 -8.06
N ASP A 180 17.87 -10.56 -8.59
CA ASP A 180 19.22 -10.82 -8.12
C ASP A 180 19.80 -9.58 -7.42
N GLU A 181 20.80 -9.75 -6.55
CA GLU A 181 21.43 -8.62 -5.83
C GLU A 181 21.98 -7.54 -6.77
N ASP A 182 22.45 -7.92 -7.95
CA ASP A 182 22.95 -6.99 -8.97
C ASP A 182 21.83 -6.06 -9.49
N ASP A 183 20.57 -6.46 -9.40
CA ASP A 183 19.43 -5.63 -9.81
C ASP A 183 19.24 -4.38 -8.93
N LEU A 184 19.77 -4.39 -7.72
CA LEU A 184 19.74 -3.23 -6.81
C LEU A 184 20.55 -2.05 -7.37
N SER A 185 21.56 -2.30 -8.22
CA SER A 185 22.30 -1.24 -8.92
C SER A 185 21.42 -0.32 -9.77
N HIS A 186 20.29 -0.83 -10.28
CA HIS A 186 19.32 -0.02 -11.01
C HIS A 186 18.57 0.96 -10.10
N VAL A 187 18.32 0.60 -8.83
CA VAL A 187 17.76 1.52 -7.84
C VAL A 187 18.77 2.62 -7.48
N GLU A 188 20.04 2.26 -7.34
CA GLU A 188 21.11 3.25 -7.14
C GLU A 188 21.20 4.22 -8.32
N ASP A 189 21.16 3.71 -9.57
CA ASP A 189 21.17 4.55 -10.78
C ASP A 189 19.98 5.53 -10.79
N LEU A 190 18.77 5.07 -10.46
CA LEU A 190 17.60 5.93 -10.33
C LEU A 190 17.82 7.04 -9.29
N ILE A 191 18.37 6.71 -8.12
CA ILE A 191 18.65 7.69 -7.05
C ILE A 191 19.73 8.68 -7.51
N ILE A 192 20.82 8.19 -8.12
CA ILE A 192 21.91 9.04 -8.62
C ILE A 192 21.37 9.99 -9.69
N LYS A 193 20.68 9.50 -10.70
CA LYS A 193 20.09 10.32 -11.78
C LYS A 193 19.12 11.37 -11.20
N THR A 194 18.27 10.99 -10.25
CA THR A 194 17.36 11.91 -9.58
C THR A 194 18.09 13.11 -8.95
N ASN A 195 19.28 12.89 -8.38
CA ASN A 195 19.96 13.90 -7.58
C ASN A 195 21.09 14.64 -8.32
N THR A 196 21.64 14.09 -9.38
CA THR A 196 22.89 14.61 -10.00
C THR A 196 22.74 15.14 -11.42
N LEU A 197 21.70 14.67 -12.17
CA LEU A 197 21.48 15.15 -13.52
C LEU A 197 21.18 16.66 -13.52
N LYS A 198 21.73 17.38 -14.51
CA LYS A 198 21.36 18.77 -14.77
C LYS A 198 19.91 18.85 -15.27
N ASN A 199 19.28 20.01 -15.11
CA ASN A 199 17.88 20.17 -15.49
C ASN A 199 17.64 19.90 -16.99
N GLU A 200 18.59 20.29 -17.82
CA GLU A 200 18.52 20.14 -19.28
C GLU A 200 18.59 18.67 -19.74
N GLU A 201 19.22 17.81 -18.94
CA GLU A 201 19.41 16.38 -19.25
C GLU A 201 18.34 15.50 -18.54
N PHE A 202 17.75 16.02 -17.48
CA PHE A 202 16.91 15.23 -16.55
C PHE A 202 15.69 14.65 -17.25
N GLU A 203 15.00 15.42 -18.07
CA GLU A 203 13.77 14.98 -18.75
C GLU A 203 14.02 13.75 -19.62
N GLU A 204 15.06 13.79 -20.45
CA GLU A 204 15.39 12.67 -21.33
C GLU A 204 15.92 11.46 -20.55
N GLU A 205 16.85 11.67 -19.62
CA GLU A 205 17.54 10.58 -18.94
C GLU A 205 16.65 9.87 -17.91
N ILE A 206 15.72 10.59 -17.25
CA ILE A 206 14.83 9.96 -16.25
C ILE A 206 13.82 9.01 -16.91
N THR A 207 13.36 9.32 -18.12
CA THR A 207 12.40 8.47 -18.85
C THR A 207 13.02 7.14 -19.30
N LYS A 208 14.35 7.03 -19.35
CA LYS A 208 15.06 5.78 -19.66
C LYS A 208 15.05 4.79 -18.49
N VAL A 209 14.80 5.26 -17.29
CA VAL A 209 14.84 4.43 -16.07
C VAL A 209 13.54 4.42 -15.26
N LEU A 210 12.63 5.36 -15.51
CA LEU A 210 11.36 5.49 -14.80
C LEU A 210 10.18 5.63 -15.79
N ASN A 211 9.12 4.88 -15.59
CA ASN A 211 7.83 5.12 -16.23
C ASN A 211 7.18 6.35 -15.57
N VAL A 212 7.49 7.54 -16.12
CA VAL A 212 7.07 8.82 -15.54
C VAL A 212 5.55 8.92 -15.45
N ASP A 213 4.82 8.45 -16.46
CA ASP A 213 3.36 8.51 -16.50
C ASP A 213 2.74 7.70 -15.35
N GLN A 214 3.26 6.50 -15.15
CA GLN A 214 2.82 5.63 -14.08
C GLN A 214 3.18 6.22 -12.68
N TYR A 215 4.37 6.81 -12.55
CA TYR A 215 4.78 7.51 -11.33
C TYR A 215 3.88 8.70 -11.01
N LEU A 216 3.54 9.53 -12.00
CA LEU A 216 2.65 10.69 -11.82
C LEU A 216 1.22 10.27 -11.46
N THR A 217 0.74 9.14 -12.01
CA THR A 217 -0.56 8.56 -11.64
C THR A 217 -0.55 8.04 -10.20
N TRP A 218 0.52 7.34 -9.81
CA TRP A 218 0.73 6.92 -8.42
C TRP A 218 0.80 8.13 -7.47
N LEU A 219 1.56 9.18 -7.83
CA LEU A 219 1.65 10.41 -7.06
C LEU A 219 0.27 11.03 -6.82
N ALA A 220 -0.57 11.12 -7.87
CA ALA A 220 -1.94 11.61 -7.74
C ALA A 220 -2.76 10.76 -6.76
N GLY A 221 -2.59 9.42 -6.80
CA GLY A 221 -3.23 8.49 -5.85
C GLY A 221 -2.79 8.73 -4.41
N VAL A 222 -1.48 8.88 -4.16
CA VAL A 222 -0.93 9.18 -2.82
C VAL A 222 -1.45 10.51 -2.30
N VAL A 223 -1.48 11.52 -3.16
CA VAL A 223 -2.00 12.85 -2.82
C VAL A 223 -3.50 12.78 -2.50
N CYS A 224 -4.30 12.07 -3.30
CA CYS A 224 -5.74 11.92 -3.02
C CYS A 224 -6.00 11.19 -1.69
N THR A 225 -5.37 10.05 -1.47
CA THR A 225 -5.56 9.25 -0.24
C THR A 225 -4.89 9.85 1.00
N GLN A 226 -3.99 10.81 0.78
CA GLN A 226 -3.22 11.50 1.82
C GLN A 226 -2.36 10.55 2.65
N ASN A 227 -1.63 9.63 1.98
CA ASN A 227 -0.64 8.81 2.66
C ASN A 227 0.65 9.61 2.88
N PHE A 228 0.86 10.06 4.11
CA PHE A 228 2.05 10.85 4.46
C PHE A 228 3.34 10.04 4.27
N ASP A 229 3.37 8.79 4.73
CA ASP A 229 4.56 7.95 4.66
C ASP A 229 4.83 7.42 3.25
N GLY A 230 3.81 7.38 2.39
CA GLY A 230 3.89 6.86 1.01
C GLY A 230 4.90 7.59 0.12
N PHE A 231 5.28 8.83 0.46
CA PHE A 231 6.30 9.59 -0.29
C PHE A 231 7.73 9.18 0.05
N ILE A 232 7.96 8.54 1.17
CA ILE A 232 9.29 8.25 1.71
C ILE A 232 9.56 6.75 1.72
N HIS A 233 8.55 5.96 2.06
CA HIS A 233 8.53 4.50 2.04
C HIS A 233 7.10 4.02 1.82
N ASN A 234 6.75 2.77 2.14
CA ASN A 234 5.42 2.23 1.87
C ASN A 234 5.08 2.20 0.37
N TYR A 235 6.07 1.83 -0.44
CA TYR A 235 5.91 1.51 -1.86
C TYR A 235 6.83 0.35 -2.25
N ALA A 236 6.57 -0.23 -3.41
CA ALA A 236 7.50 -1.13 -4.07
C ALA A 236 7.87 -0.56 -5.45
N LEU A 237 9.09 -0.80 -5.87
CA LEU A 237 9.58 -0.53 -7.22
C LEU A 237 9.63 -1.85 -7.98
N TYR A 238 8.97 -1.90 -9.12
CA TYR A 238 9.04 -3.00 -10.06
C TYR A 238 9.71 -2.52 -11.34
N ARG A 239 10.81 -3.15 -11.75
CA ARG A 239 11.48 -2.82 -13.01
C ARG A 239 10.99 -3.73 -14.10
N ASN A 240 10.18 -3.20 -15.02
CA ASN A 240 9.64 -3.92 -16.15
C ASN A 240 10.76 -4.31 -17.13
N SER A 241 10.95 -5.62 -17.41
CA SER A 241 12.05 -6.09 -18.26
C SER A 241 11.88 -5.77 -19.75
N GLU A 242 10.69 -5.44 -20.21
CA GLU A 242 10.45 -5.07 -21.60
C GLU A 242 10.79 -3.59 -21.89
N THR A 243 10.47 -2.72 -20.93
CA THR A 243 10.75 -1.26 -21.05
C THR A 243 12.04 -0.84 -20.37
N ASN A 244 12.58 -1.66 -19.47
CA ASN A 244 13.69 -1.36 -18.59
C ASN A 244 13.46 -0.17 -17.64
N THR A 245 12.20 0.21 -17.41
CA THR A 245 11.82 1.32 -16.53
C THR A 245 11.20 0.81 -15.24
N PHE A 246 11.38 1.57 -14.16
CA PHE A 246 10.69 1.35 -12.90
C PHE A 246 9.23 1.82 -12.97
N GLU A 247 8.36 1.02 -12.38
CA GLU A 247 6.99 1.34 -12.01
C GLU A 247 6.86 1.27 -10.49
N ILE A 248 6.04 2.14 -9.90
CA ILE A 248 5.87 2.24 -8.45
C ILE A 248 4.50 1.71 -8.02
N THR A 249 4.46 0.94 -6.94
CA THR A 249 3.27 0.26 -6.43
C THR A 249 3.00 0.68 -4.99
N PRO A 250 1.75 0.96 -4.59
CA PRO A 250 1.40 1.31 -3.23
C PRO A 250 1.59 0.11 -2.28
N TRP A 251 2.02 0.40 -1.04
CA TRP A 251 2.17 -0.55 0.04
C TRP A 251 1.91 0.12 1.39
N ASP A 252 1.18 -0.56 2.30
CA ASP A 252 0.92 -0.10 3.68
C ASP A 252 0.20 1.26 3.78
N TYR A 253 -1.10 1.28 3.49
CA TYR A 253 -1.94 2.48 3.39
C TYR A 253 -2.99 2.58 4.51
N ASP A 254 -2.71 2.09 5.71
CA ASP A 254 -3.63 2.13 6.86
C ASP A 254 -3.83 3.54 7.45
N GLY A 255 -2.83 4.42 7.35
CA GLY A 255 -2.89 5.83 7.76
C GLY A 255 -3.34 6.77 6.64
N THR A 256 -4.59 6.65 6.16
CA THR A 256 -5.12 7.37 4.99
C THR A 256 -6.59 7.76 5.21
N TRP A 257 -7.21 8.38 4.21
CA TRP A 257 -8.65 8.72 4.20
C TRP A 257 -9.09 9.47 5.47
N GLY A 258 -8.30 10.50 5.85
CA GLY A 258 -8.62 11.40 6.95
C GLY A 258 -8.19 10.94 8.35
N ARG A 259 -7.34 9.90 8.44
CA ARG A 259 -6.68 9.51 9.67
C ARG A 259 -5.19 9.24 9.48
N ASP A 260 -4.42 9.42 10.57
CA ASP A 260 -3.01 9.06 10.65
C ASP A 260 -2.81 7.59 11.07
N LEU A 261 -1.57 7.15 11.14
CA LEU A 261 -1.15 5.79 11.56
C LEU A 261 -1.61 5.39 12.98
N HIS A 262 -2.00 6.37 13.81
CA HIS A 262 -2.49 6.16 15.17
C HIS A 262 -4.02 6.22 15.25
N GLY A 263 -4.70 6.34 14.12
CA GLY A 263 -6.15 6.48 14.04
C GLY A 263 -6.68 7.87 14.44
N LYS A 264 -5.82 8.88 14.59
CA LYS A 264 -6.24 10.26 14.85
C LYS A 264 -6.71 10.93 13.56
N ARG A 265 -7.67 11.82 13.66
CA ARG A 265 -8.10 12.63 12.50
C ARG A 265 -6.97 13.48 12.00
N LEU A 266 -6.82 13.51 10.69
CA LEU A 266 -5.86 14.31 9.96
C LEU A 266 -6.59 15.35 9.10
N ASP A 267 -6.11 16.59 9.09
CA ASP A 267 -6.72 17.65 8.29
C ASP A 267 -6.56 17.34 6.79
N HIS A 268 -7.58 17.70 6.02
CA HIS A 268 -7.65 17.38 4.59
C HIS A 268 -6.59 18.07 3.72
N ASP A 269 -5.89 19.04 4.22
CA ASP A 269 -4.83 19.81 3.57
C ASP A 269 -3.41 19.48 4.06
N PHE A 270 -3.26 18.46 4.93
CA PHE A 270 -2.00 18.11 5.55
C PHE A 270 -0.91 17.72 4.54
N VAL A 271 -1.27 17.00 3.48
CA VAL A 271 -0.34 16.63 2.40
C VAL A 271 -0.51 17.61 1.23
N PRO A 272 0.57 18.30 0.79
CA PRO A 272 0.49 19.22 -0.35
C PRO A 272 0.22 18.49 -1.66
N ILE A 273 -0.35 19.20 -2.64
CA ILE A 273 -0.66 18.65 -3.97
C ILE A 273 0.58 18.10 -4.71
N THR A 274 1.76 18.65 -4.42
CA THR A 274 3.03 18.23 -5.03
C THR A 274 3.70 17.05 -4.33
N GLY A 275 3.14 16.59 -3.20
CA GLY A 275 3.87 15.65 -2.35
C GLY A 275 5.20 16.23 -1.85
N TYR A 276 6.09 15.37 -1.38
CA TYR A 276 7.38 15.81 -0.84
C TYR A 276 8.42 14.69 -0.82
N ASN A 277 8.92 14.29 -1.97
CA ASN A 277 10.20 13.57 -2.05
C ASN A 277 11.07 14.16 -3.15
N THR A 278 12.33 13.77 -3.19
CA THR A 278 13.31 14.35 -4.12
C THR A 278 12.92 14.06 -5.57
N LEU A 279 12.50 12.84 -5.88
CA LEU A 279 12.10 12.46 -7.24
C LEU A 279 10.87 13.25 -7.71
N THR A 280 9.83 13.34 -6.87
CA THR A 280 8.64 14.15 -7.18
C THR A 280 8.98 15.61 -7.45
N GLY A 281 9.82 16.21 -6.59
CA GLY A 281 10.25 17.59 -6.77
C GLY A 281 10.95 17.82 -8.11
N ARG A 282 11.83 16.88 -8.51
CA ARG A 282 12.54 16.94 -9.79
C ARG A 282 11.62 16.76 -10.99
N LEU A 283 10.68 15.80 -10.92
CA LEU A 283 9.72 15.57 -11.99
C LEU A 283 8.80 16.78 -12.20
N LEU A 284 8.27 17.35 -11.13
CA LEU A 284 7.37 18.50 -11.21
C LEU A 284 8.08 19.83 -11.56
N TYR A 285 9.40 19.86 -11.53
CA TYR A 285 10.19 20.96 -12.06
C TYR A 285 10.22 20.97 -13.60
N VAL A 286 10.05 19.81 -14.27
CA VAL A 286 9.94 19.71 -15.73
C VAL A 286 8.56 20.14 -16.17
N PRO A 287 8.43 21.18 -17.04
CA PRO A 287 7.12 21.76 -17.42
C PRO A 287 6.16 20.72 -18.02
N ASP A 288 6.63 19.84 -18.88
CA ASP A 288 5.81 18.83 -19.55
C ASP A 288 5.32 17.76 -18.56
N PHE A 289 6.13 17.32 -17.63
CA PHE A 289 5.73 16.39 -16.57
C PHE A 289 4.76 17.05 -15.58
N LYS A 290 5.00 18.32 -15.21
CA LYS A 290 4.07 19.09 -14.38
C LYS A 290 2.71 19.24 -15.05
N LYS A 291 2.67 19.60 -16.33
CA LYS A 291 1.44 19.69 -17.12
C LYS A 291 0.70 18.35 -17.12
N LYS A 292 1.41 17.26 -17.41
CA LYS A 292 0.84 15.90 -17.43
C LYS A 292 0.29 15.49 -16.07
N TYR A 293 1.01 15.78 -14.97
CA TYR A 293 0.51 15.56 -13.61
C TYR A 293 -0.79 16.30 -13.35
N CYS A 294 -0.89 17.56 -13.77
CA CYS A 294 -2.11 18.35 -13.62
C CYS A 294 -3.29 17.72 -14.38
N GLU A 295 -3.07 17.24 -15.60
CA GLU A 295 -4.08 16.55 -16.40
C GLU A 295 -4.54 15.24 -15.74
N ILE A 296 -3.61 14.41 -15.29
CA ILE A 296 -3.88 13.15 -14.57
C ILE A 296 -4.68 13.42 -13.30
N LEU A 297 -4.20 14.35 -12.45
CA LEU A 297 -4.85 14.66 -11.19
C LEU A 297 -6.25 15.24 -11.41
N SER A 298 -6.45 16.12 -12.40
CA SER A 298 -7.79 16.62 -12.75
C SER A 298 -8.74 15.49 -13.09
N CYS A 299 -8.31 14.58 -13.96
CA CYS A 299 -9.11 13.42 -14.37
C CYS A 299 -9.49 12.55 -13.15
N ILE A 300 -8.54 12.30 -12.24
CA ILE A 300 -8.78 11.50 -11.03
C ILE A 300 -9.77 12.22 -10.10
N LEU A 301 -9.62 13.52 -9.89
CA LEU A 301 -10.49 14.32 -9.03
C LEU A 301 -11.92 14.42 -9.56
N ASP A 302 -12.10 14.34 -10.86
CA ASP A 302 -13.43 14.44 -11.48
C ASP A 302 -14.14 13.09 -11.62
N ASN A 303 -13.40 11.97 -11.79
CA ASN A 303 -13.99 10.69 -12.15
C ASN A 303 -13.81 9.58 -11.11
N HIS A 304 -12.75 9.65 -10.27
CA HIS A 304 -12.38 8.56 -9.35
C HIS A 304 -12.44 8.96 -7.89
N PHE A 305 -11.96 10.16 -7.54
CA PHE A 305 -11.89 10.64 -6.17
C PHE A 305 -13.03 11.58 -5.85
N THR A 306 -14.28 11.13 -6.04
CA THR A 306 -15.52 11.86 -5.71
C THR A 306 -16.35 11.09 -4.70
N VAL A 307 -17.24 11.77 -3.98
CA VAL A 307 -18.18 11.11 -3.06
C VAL A 307 -19.09 10.16 -3.85
N GLU A 308 -19.58 10.57 -5.00
CA GLU A 308 -20.48 9.81 -5.85
C GLU A 308 -19.86 8.47 -6.30
N THR A 309 -18.59 8.49 -6.65
CA THR A 309 -17.88 7.27 -7.11
C THR A 309 -17.53 6.36 -5.92
N GLN A 310 -17.16 6.93 -4.77
CA GLN A 310 -16.61 6.16 -3.66
C GLN A 310 -17.69 5.67 -2.66
N ILE A 311 -18.82 6.36 -2.54
CA ILE A 311 -19.83 6.06 -1.51
C ILE A 311 -20.35 4.63 -1.58
N GLY A 312 -20.69 4.13 -2.78
CA GLY A 312 -21.19 2.77 -2.96
C GLY A 312 -20.15 1.69 -2.62
N ILE A 313 -18.86 1.96 -2.89
CA ILE A 313 -17.74 1.08 -2.53
C ILE A 313 -17.60 1.00 -1.01
N ILE A 314 -17.62 2.16 -0.33
CA ILE A 314 -17.49 2.26 1.12
C ILE A 314 -18.66 1.57 1.82
N GLU A 315 -19.90 1.81 1.37
CA GLU A 315 -21.11 1.20 1.95
C GLU A 315 -21.11 -0.32 1.81
N ASN A 316 -20.82 -0.83 0.61
CA ASN A 316 -20.75 -2.28 0.38
C ASN A 316 -19.65 -2.95 1.25
N LEU A 317 -18.50 -2.29 1.39
CA LEU A 317 -17.42 -2.78 2.24
C LEU A 317 -17.86 -2.83 3.71
N PHE A 318 -18.46 -1.76 4.21
CA PHE A 318 -18.89 -1.67 5.61
C PHE A 318 -20.04 -2.61 5.94
N ASP A 319 -21.00 -2.77 5.03
CA ASP A 319 -22.10 -3.74 5.19
C ASP A 319 -21.58 -5.18 5.25
N THR A 320 -20.49 -5.46 4.50
CA THR A 320 -19.80 -6.75 4.54
C THR A 320 -19.10 -6.99 5.90
N LEU A 321 -18.51 -5.95 6.51
CA LEU A 321 -17.75 -6.06 7.76
C LEU A 321 -18.65 -6.03 9.01
N LYS A 322 -19.73 -5.27 8.98
CA LYS A 322 -20.61 -4.98 10.14
C LYS A 322 -21.05 -6.22 10.93
N PRO A 323 -21.48 -7.33 10.30
CA PRO A 323 -21.92 -8.54 11.03
C PRO A 323 -20.79 -9.21 11.83
N TYR A 324 -19.54 -8.94 11.52
CA TYR A 324 -18.36 -9.63 12.09
C TYR A 324 -17.61 -8.80 13.13
N LEU A 325 -17.94 -7.51 13.31
CA LEU A 325 -17.22 -6.62 14.24
C LEU A 325 -17.16 -7.13 15.67
N GLN A 326 -18.27 -7.72 16.13
CA GLN A 326 -18.39 -8.25 17.50
C GLN A 326 -17.54 -9.52 17.73
N LEU A 327 -17.07 -10.16 16.66
CA LEU A 327 -16.22 -11.35 16.74
C LEU A 327 -14.75 -11.03 16.98
N ASP A 328 -14.35 -9.75 16.93
CA ASP A 328 -12.96 -9.35 17.18
C ASP A 328 -12.70 -9.27 18.70
N PRO A 329 -11.88 -10.18 19.26
CA PRO A 329 -11.65 -10.24 20.70
C PRO A 329 -10.68 -9.17 21.22
N TYR A 330 -10.03 -8.43 20.30
CA TYR A 330 -8.98 -7.46 20.67
C TYR A 330 -9.49 -6.02 20.69
N ILE A 331 -10.56 -5.75 19.95
CA ILE A 331 -11.06 -4.40 19.74
C ILE A 331 -12.57 -4.41 19.91
N ASN A 332 -13.03 -3.74 20.97
CA ASN A 332 -14.47 -3.56 21.20
C ASN A 332 -15.00 -2.44 20.28
N ARG A 333 -15.52 -2.82 19.11
CA ARG A 333 -16.19 -1.89 18.19
C ARG A 333 -17.67 -1.90 18.45
N LYS A 334 -18.26 -0.71 18.62
CA LYS A 334 -19.71 -0.54 18.73
C LYS A 334 -20.33 -0.71 17.33
N GLU A 335 -21.62 -1.09 17.29
CA GLU A 335 -22.36 -1.29 16.02
C GLU A 335 -22.29 -0.07 15.08
N ASN A 336 -22.36 1.16 15.66
CA ASN A 336 -22.32 2.41 14.90
C ASN A 336 -20.90 2.86 14.55
N THR A 337 -19.85 2.09 14.85
CA THR A 337 -18.46 2.50 14.59
C THR A 337 -18.22 2.72 13.11
N LEU A 338 -18.69 1.79 12.25
CA LEU A 338 -18.50 1.92 10.79
C LEU A 338 -19.33 3.07 10.21
N ASP A 339 -20.54 3.32 10.73
CA ASP A 339 -21.36 4.44 10.28
C ASP A 339 -20.65 5.77 10.56
N SER A 340 -20.05 5.91 11.75
CA SER A 340 -19.25 7.07 12.11
C SER A 340 -17.98 7.20 11.25
N GLU A 341 -17.32 6.09 10.90
CA GLU A 341 -16.13 6.10 10.03
C GLU A 341 -16.50 6.38 8.58
N LYS A 342 -17.66 5.92 8.09
CA LYS A 342 -18.19 6.33 6.79
C LYS A 342 -18.27 7.85 6.69
N ASP A 343 -18.85 8.51 7.68
CA ASP A 343 -18.95 9.97 7.71
C ASP A 343 -17.58 10.65 7.69
N VAL A 344 -16.60 10.07 8.38
CA VAL A 344 -15.21 10.60 8.38
C VAL A 344 -14.61 10.52 6.98
N ILE A 345 -14.71 9.34 6.33
CA ILE A 345 -14.12 9.10 5.01
C ILE A 345 -14.83 9.96 3.95
N VAL A 346 -16.17 10.00 3.95
CA VAL A 346 -16.95 10.80 2.99
C VAL A 346 -16.62 12.29 3.10
N ARG A 347 -16.60 12.84 4.32
CA ARG A 347 -16.23 14.25 4.54
C ARG A 347 -14.78 14.53 4.17
N PHE A 348 -13.90 13.57 4.36
CA PHE A 348 -12.51 13.68 3.92
C PHE A 348 -12.44 13.76 2.41
N ILE A 349 -13.10 12.86 1.66
CA ILE A 349 -13.13 12.87 0.19
C ILE A 349 -13.61 14.22 -0.31
N GLU A 350 -14.76 14.71 0.20
CA GLU A 350 -15.34 15.98 -0.21
C GLU A 350 -14.36 17.16 0.00
N LYS A 351 -13.83 17.29 1.23
CA LYS A 351 -12.94 18.40 1.57
C LYS A 351 -11.61 18.31 0.84
N ARG A 352 -11.04 17.10 0.73
CA ARG A 352 -9.77 16.86 0.05
C ARG A 352 -9.89 17.12 -1.44
N ASN A 353 -10.94 16.65 -2.09
CA ASN A 353 -11.21 16.91 -3.51
C ASN A 353 -11.30 18.42 -3.77
N ASN A 354 -12.10 19.15 -2.99
CA ASN A 354 -12.24 20.60 -3.12
C ASN A 354 -10.90 21.32 -2.90
N TYR A 355 -10.13 20.95 -1.89
CA TYR A 355 -8.80 21.49 -1.63
C TYR A 355 -7.86 21.26 -2.81
N LEU A 356 -7.79 20.03 -3.31
CA LEU A 356 -6.89 19.65 -4.41
C LEU A 356 -7.28 20.37 -5.71
N LYS A 357 -8.56 20.54 -6.02
CA LYS A 357 -9.02 21.33 -7.17
C LYS A 357 -8.58 22.79 -7.08
N GLN A 358 -8.66 23.41 -5.91
CA GLN A 358 -8.16 24.77 -5.70
C GLN A 358 -6.64 24.87 -5.84
N GLN A 359 -5.89 23.90 -5.30
CA GLN A 359 -4.43 23.88 -5.43
C GLN A 359 -3.99 23.58 -6.86
N LEU A 360 -4.76 22.77 -7.62
CA LEU A 360 -4.49 22.45 -9.00
C LEU A 360 -4.51 23.70 -9.91
N ILE A 361 -5.48 24.59 -9.71
CA ILE A 361 -5.54 25.88 -10.42
C ILE A 361 -4.26 26.68 -10.16
N LYS A 362 -3.84 26.79 -8.89
CA LYS A 362 -2.61 27.51 -8.54
C LYS A 362 -1.37 26.86 -9.16
N LEU A 363 -1.29 25.51 -9.13
CA LEU A 363 -0.16 24.77 -9.68
C LEU A 363 -0.03 24.95 -11.21
N GLN A 364 -1.17 25.09 -11.92
CA GLN A 364 -1.20 25.37 -13.36
C GLN A 364 -0.76 26.80 -13.69
N ASP A 365 -1.14 27.78 -12.82
CA ASP A 365 -0.81 29.19 -13.00
C ASP A 365 0.64 29.52 -12.62
N ASP A 366 1.28 28.71 -11.75
CA ASP A 366 2.68 28.88 -11.37
C ASP A 366 3.58 28.72 -12.60
N LYS A 367 3.98 29.85 -13.18
CA LYS A 367 5.01 29.88 -14.23
C LYS A 367 6.29 29.34 -13.62
N VAL A 368 6.83 28.29 -14.23
CA VAL A 368 8.18 27.83 -13.93
C VAL A 368 9.09 29.01 -14.30
N TYR A 369 9.53 29.75 -13.28
CA TYR A 369 10.59 30.73 -13.49
C TYR A 369 11.86 29.95 -13.80
N GLY A 370 12.28 29.97 -15.06
CA GLY A 370 13.54 29.42 -15.56
C GLY A 370 14.75 30.18 -15.02
#